data_2cd2aa607118249edc0a1a6e27618088
#
_entry.id   2cd2aa607118249edc0a1a6e27618088
#
_cell.length_a   1.000
_cell.length_b   1.000
_cell.length_c   1.000
_cell.angle_alpha   90.00
_cell.angle_beta   90.00
_cell.angle_gamma   90.00
#
_symmetry.space_group_name_H-M   'P 1'
#
loop_
_entity.id
_entity.type
_entity.pdbx_description
1 polymer ?
#
loop_
_entity_poly.entity_id
_entity_poly.type
_entity_poly.pdbx_seq_one_letter_code
_entity_poly.pdbx_strand_id
1 'polypeptide(L)'
;EVTDSLGVYVAGGKTLGTATLGLADNSGGTATAFLDFADTTWASSTISNAAVALIYNYTLATAGSGGTTTHAAKPSVCVLDFGGNKSSSAGDFTIQYPANDANNAVIRIS
;
A
#
# COMPACT_ATOMS: atom_id res chain seq x y z
N GLU A 1 1.01 -13.70 -5.82
CA GLU A 1 1.31 -13.34 -4.44
C GLU A 1 2.63 -13.98 -4.00
N VAL A 2 3.48 -13.26 -3.27
CA VAL A 2 4.75 -13.82 -2.77
C VAL A 2 4.50 -14.83 -1.65
N THR A 3 5.47 -15.72 -1.46
CA THR A 3 5.50 -16.64 -0.31
C THR A 3 6.68 -16.28 0.58
N ASP A 4 6.56 -16.55 1.87
CA ASP A 4 7.63 -16.38 2.85
C ASP A 4 7.96 -17.74 3.46
N SER A 5 9.19 -18.19 3.29
CA SER A 5 9.63 -19.50 3.82
C SER A 5 9.70 -19.55 5.34
N LEU A 6 9.69 -18.41 6.03
CA LEU A 6 9.62 -18.33 7.49
C LEU A 6 8.19 -18.18 8.03
N GLY A 7 7.19 -18.05 7.16
CA GLY A 7 5.77 -17.95 7.53
C GLY A 7 5.36 -16.64 8.19
N VAL A 8 6.17 -15.60 8.09
CA VAL A 8 5.86 -14.25 8.64
C VAL A 8 4.91 -13.49 7.73
N TYR A 9 5.03 -13.70 6.41
CA TYR A 9 4.10 -13.14 5.44
C TYR A 9 2.83 -14.00 5.41
N VAL A 10 1.70 -13.37 5.65
CA VAL A 10 0.38 -14.02 5.59
C VAL A 10 -0.27 -13.70 4.24
N ALA A 11 -0.86 -14.71 3.60
CA ALA A 11 -1.61 -14.53 2.35
C ALA A 11 -2.69 -13.45 2.51
N GLY A 12 -2.77 -12.52 1.56
CA GLY A 12 -3.60 -11.32 1.64
C GLY A 12 -2.85 -10.09 2.13
N GLY A 13 -1.59 -10.24 2.53
CA GLY A 13 -0.71 -9.12 2.88
C GLY A 13 -0.88 -8.60 4.30
N LYS A 14 -0.61 -7.32 4.49
CA LYS A 14 -0.61 -6.63 5.78
C LYS A 14 -1.45 -5.36 5.70
N THR A 15 -2.19 -5.08 6.76
CA THR A 15 -2.90 -3.81 6.87
C THR A 15 -1.89 -2.67 6.84
N LEU A 16 -2.16 -1.68 5.99
CA LEU A 16 -1.36 -0.46 5.94
C LEU A 16 -1.44 0.29 7.26
N GLY A 17 -0.35 0.95 7.61
CA GLY A 17 -0.31 1.86 8.75
C GLY A 17 -1.21 3.07 8.58
N THR A 18 -1.16 3.98 9.54
CA THR A 18 -2.00 5.18 9.54
C THR A 18 -1.90 5.93 8.22
N ALA A 19 -3.05 6.12 7.59
CA ALA A 19 -3.18 6.99 6.43
C ALA A 19 -3.14 8.45 6.86
N THR A 20 -2.33 9.26 6.19
CA THR A 20 -2.26 10.71 6.43
C THR A 20 -2.75 11.43 5.18
N LEU A 21 -3.83 12.19 5.35
CA LEU A 21 -4.36 13.06 4.28
C LEU A 21 -3.86 14.48 4.50
N GLY A 22 -3.61 15.18 3.41
CA GLY A 22 -3.23 16.58 3.43
C GLY A 22 -3.72 17.34 2.20
N LEU A 23 -3.67 18.66 2.30
CA LEU A 23 -3.91 19.59 1.21
C LEU A 23 -2.84 20.68 1.31
N ALA A 24 -2.06 20.84 0.27
CA ALA A 24 -1.04 21.86 0.16
C ALA A 24 -0.75 22.18 -1.32
N ASP A 25 -0.14 23.31 -1.58
CA ASP A 25 0.35 23.60 -2.92
C ASP A 25 1.60 22.72 -3.21
N ASN A 26 1.62 22.16 -4.43
CA ASN A 26 2.82 21.50 -4.93
C ASN A 26 3.88 22.53 -5.36
N SER A 27 5.06 22.09 -5.76
CA SER A 27 6.15 22.96 -6.21
C SER A 27 5.79 23.86 -7.41
N GLY A 28 4.74 23.54 -8.13
CA GLY A 28 4.18 24.35 -9.24
C GLY A 28 3.12 25.36 -8.78
N GLY A 29 2.83 25.47 -7.49
CA GLY A 29 1.81 26.38 -6.96
C GLY A 29 0.37 25.88 -7.21
N THR A 30 0.16 24.59 -7.40
CA THR A 30 -1.16 23.99 -7.60
C THR A 30 -1.63 23.30 -6.33
N ALA A 31 -2.81 23.63 -5.85
CA ALA A 31 -3.43 22.99 -4.70
C ALA A 31 -3.60 21.48 -4.98
N THR A 32 -2.99 20.66 -4.16
CA THR A 32 -2.92 19.21 -4.31
C THR A 32 -3.42 18.54 -3.04
N ALA A 33 -4.45 17.74 -3.17
CA ALA A 33 -4.85 16.79 -2.13
C ALA A 33 -3.94 15.55 -2.22
N PHE A 34 -3.45 15.08 -1.08
CA PHE A 34 -2.55 13.94 -1.06
C PHE A 34 -2.85 12.97 0.08
N LEU A 35 -2.47 11.71 -0.12
CA LEU A 35 -2.62 10.62 0.84
C LEU A 35 -1.33 9.81 0.84
N ASP A 36 -0.85 9.53 2.03
CA ASP A 36 0.30 8.65 2.24
C ASP A 36 0.09 7.72 3.43
N PHE A 37 0.98 6.74 3.57
CA PHE A 37 0.92 5.71 4.60
C PHE A 37 2.25 5.60 5.34
N ALA A 38 2.20 5.15 6.60
CA ALA A 38 3.41 4.75 7.31
C ALA A 38 4.03 3.51 6.67
N ASP A 39 5.35 3.41 6.68
CA ASP A 39 6.10 2.29 6.13
C ASP A 39 5.57 0.94 6.60
N THR A 40 5.57 -0.03 5.69
CA THR A 40 5.05 -1.38 5.97
C THR A 40 6.20 -2.38 6.00
N THR A 41 6.41 -3.00 7.16
CA THR A 41 7.52 -3.93 7.39
C THR A 41 7.04 -5.33 7.76
N TRP A 42 7.59 -6.34 7.11
CA TRP A 42 7.56 -7.75 7.53
C TRP A 42 8.91 -8.07 8.16
N ALA A 43 8.96 -8.07 9.49
CA ALA A 43 10.19 -8.30 10.23
C ALA A 43 10.61 -9.78 10.17
N SER A 44 11.92 -10.03 10.09
CA SER A 44 12.50 -11.37 10.08
C SER A 44 11.92 -12.31 9.01
N SER A 45 11.60 -11.76 7.85
CA SER A 45 10.97 -12.48 6.74
C SER A 45 11.99 -13.02 5.74
N THR A 46 11.59 -14.05 4.99
CA THR A 46 12.33 -14.55 3.82
C THR A 46 11.41 -14.53 2.61
N ILE A 47 11.27 -13.35 2.02
CA ILE A 47 10.45 -13.08 0.85
C ILE A 47 11.35 -13.07 -0.39
N SER A 48 10.93 -13.76 -1.46
CA SER A 48 11.71 -13.85 -2.69
C SER A 48 10.95 -13.26 -3.87
N ASN A 49 11.70 -12.49 -4.70
CA ASN A 49 11.23 -12.02 -5.99
C ASN A 49 9.95 -11.17 -5.97
N ALA A 50 9.74 -10.36 -4.94
CA ALA A 50 8.66 -9.38 -4.93
C ALA A 50 8.99 -8.25 -5.92
N ALA A 51 8.21 -8.10 -6.98
CA ALA A 51 8.41 -7.07 -8.01
C ALA A 51 7.48 -5.88 -7.81
N VAL A 52 6.31 -6.10 -7.21
CA VAL A 52 5.27 -5.09 -7.04
C VAL A 52 4.53 -5.30 -5.71
N ALA A 53 3.88 -4.26 -5.21
CA ALA A 53 2.87 -4.37 -4.16
C ALA A 53 1.53 -3.83 -4.66
N LEU A 54 0.45 -4.53 -4.34
CA LEU A 54 -0.90 -4.10 -4.61
C LEU A 54 -1.51 -3.51 -3.33
N ILE A 55 -1.93 -2.25 -3.39
CA ILE A 55 -2.78 -1.65 -2.37
C ILE A 55 -4.24 -1.86 -2.77
N TYR A 56 -5.04 -2.44 -1.88
CA TYR A 56 -6.45 -2.69 -2.10
C TYR A 56 -7.27 -2.39 -0.84
N ASN A 57 -8.57 -2.09 -1.02
CA ASN A 57 -9.46 -1.84 0.11
C ASN A 57 -10.09 -3.14 0.60
N TYR A 58 -9.72 -3.55 1.80
CA TYR A 58 -10.25 -4.76 2.43
C TYR A 58 -11.65 -4.57 3.02
N THR A 59 -12.01 -3.34 3.38
CA THR A 59 -13.18 -3.02 4.21
C THR A 59 -14.49 -2.90 3.40
N LEU A 60 -14.41 -2.72 2.08
CA LEU A 60 -15.59 -2.58 1.20
C LEU A 60 -16.34 -3.89 0.91
N ALA A 61 -16.04 -4.97 1.63
CA ALA A 61 -16.75 -6.24 1.49
C ALA A 61 -18.12 -6.28 2.21
N THR A 62 -18.50 -5.21 2.91
CA THR A 62 -19.78 -5.15 3.63
C THR A 62 -20.76 -4.26 2.85
N ALA A 63 -21.85 -4.86 2.38
CA ALA A 63 -22.96 -4.13 1.79
C ALA A 63 -23.46 -3.07 2.79
N GLY A 64 -23.39 -1.80 2.41
CA GLY A 64 -24.10 -0.75 3.11
C GLY A 64 -25.59 -1.07 3.17
N SER A 65 -26.23 -0.75 4.26
CA SER A 65 -27.66 -0.95 4.51
C SER A 65 -28.48 -0.45 3.31
N GLY A 66 -29.05 -1.37 2.54
CA GLY A 66 -30.00 -1.09 1.47
C GLY A 66 -29.54 -1.36 0.02
N GLY A 67 -28.35 -1.86 -0.24
CA GLY A 67 -27.89 -2.17 -1.60
C GLY A 67 -27.36 -3.59 -1.74
N THR A 68 -27.87 -4.32 -2.72
CA THR A 68 -27.46 -5.68 -3.11
C THR A 68 -26.14 -5.70 -3.88
N THR A 69 -25.12 -4.98 -3.46
CA THR A 69 -23.79 -5.09 -4.08
C THR A 69 -22.81 -5.69 -3.08
N THR A 70 -22.85 -7.02 -2.99
CA THR A 70 -21.73 -7.79 -2.46
C THR A 70 -20.53 -7.54 -3.38
N HIS A 71 -19.70 -6.57 -3.10
CA HIS A 71 -18.38 -6.51 -3.71
C HIS A 71 -17.53 -7.62 -3.09
N ALA A 72 -17.69 -8.83 -3.63
CA ALA A 72 -16.81 -9.95 -3.32
C ALA A 72 -15.35 -9.67 -3.77
N ALA A 73 -15.15 -8.68 -4.61
CA ALA A 73 -13.84 -8.24 -5.06
C ALA A 73 -13.36 -7.07 -4.18
N LYS A 74 -12.23 -7.27 -3.54
CA LYS A 74 -11.49 -6.22 -2.83
C LYS A 74 -10.98 -5.21 -3.87
N PRO A 75 -11.55 -4.01 -4.00
CA PRO A 75 -11.16 -3.08 -5.06
C PRO A 75 -9.71 -2.64 -4.88
N SER A 76 -8.95 -2.72 -5.98
CA SER A 76 -7.59 -2.22 -6.01
C SER A 76 -7.58 -0.70 -5.95
N VAL A 77 -6.59 -0.15 -5.24
CA VAL A 77 -6.35 1.30 -5.14
C VAL A 77 -5.21 1.68 -6.08
N CYS A 78 -4.05 1.07 -5.90
CA CYS A 78 -2.91 1.28 -6.79
C CYS A 78 -1.94 0.11 -6.72
N VAL A 79 -1.01 0.08 -7.68
CA VAL A 79 0.12 -0.85 -7.72
C VAL A 79 1.41 -0.05 -7.55
N LEU A 80 2.26 -0.49 -6.66
CA LEU A 80 3.60 0.05 -6.44
C LEU A 80 4.60 -0.85 -7.15
N ASP A 81 5.28 -0.34 -8.16
CA ASP A 81 6.36 -1.04 -8.86
C ASP A 81 7.68 -0.78 -8.15
N PHE A 82 8.40 -1.84 -7.78
CA PHE A 82 9.69 -1.74 -7.11
C PHE A 82 10.88 -1.55 -8.06
N GLY A 83 10.62 -1.45 -9.37
CA GLY A 83 11.67 -1.31 -10.38
C GLY A 83 12.55 -2.55 -10.54
N GLY A 84 12.03 -3.72 -10.17
CA GLY A 84 12.69 -5.01 -10.24
C GLY A 84 12.48 -5.84 -8.98
N ASN A 85 12.89 -7.11 -9.03
CA ASN A 85 12.69 -8.04 -7.93
C ASN A 85 13.43 -7.63 -6.66
N LYS A 86 12.74 -7.63 -5.55
CA LYS A 86 13.27 -7.40 -4.20
C LYS A 86 13.09 -8.66 -3.36
N SER A 87 14.02 -8.89 -2.45
CA SER A 87 14.00 -10.08 -1.59
C SER A 87 14.55 -9.74 -0.20
N SER A 88 14.11 -10.49 0.80
CA SER A 88 14.73 -10.54 2.13
C SER A 88 15.14 -11.97 2.46
N SER A 89 16.14 -12.13 3.33
CA SER A 89 16.60 -13.43 3.80
C SER A 89 16.81 -13.37 5.32
N ALA A 90 15.87 -13.93 6.07
CA ALA A 90 15.81 -13.87 7.54
C ALA A 90 15.99 -12.42 8.08
N GLY A 91 15.50 -11.43 7.33
CA GLY A 91 15.62 -10.01 7.62
C GLY A 91 14.33 -9.27 7.38
N ASP A 92 14.33 -7.97 7.63
CA ASP A 92 13.16 -7.14 7.41
C ASP A 92 12.93 -6.88 5.92
N PHE A 93 11.69 -7.10 5.45
CA PHE A 93 11.23 -6.64 4.16
C PHE A 93 10.33 -5.41 4.39
N THR A 94 10.81 -4.24 3.99
CA THR A 94 10.09 -2.98 4.23
C THR A 94 9.74 -2.30 2.92
N ILE A 95 8.46 -1.95 2.76
CA ILE A 95 8.00 -1.00 1.76
C ILE A 95 8.07 0.38 2.38
N GLN A 96 9.00 1.20 1.89
CA GLN A 96 9.12 2.60 2.28
C GLN A 96 8.28 3.45 1.33
N TYR A 97 7.39 4.23 1.90
CA TYR A 97 6.60 5.18 1.13
C TYR A 97 7.37 6.50 0.97
N PRO A 98 7.04 7.32 -0.06
CA PRO A 98 7.64 8.62 -0.25
C PRO A 98 7.36 9.59 0.90
N ALA A 99 7.85 10.81 0.80
CA ALA A 99 7.49 11.87 1.75
C ALA A 99 6.00 12.23 1.63
N ASN A 100 5.35 12.38 2.78
CA ASN A 100 3.93 12.73 2.88
C ASN A 100 3.73 14.24 2.62
N ASP A 101 3.82 14.61 1.35
CA ASP A 101 3.66 16.00 0.90
C ASP A 101 3.00 16.09 -0.50
N ALA A 102 2.65 17.30 -0.91
CA ALA A 102 1.99 17.57 -2.18
C ALA A 102 2.83 17.21 -3.43
N ASN A 103 4.12 16.97 -3.30
CA ASN A 103 5.02 16.62 -4.41
C ASN A 103 5.32 15.13 -4.52
N ASN A 104 5.29 14.40 -3.40
CA ASN A 104 5.87 13.06 -3.34
C ASN A 104 4.90 11.95 -2.91
N ALA A 105 3.86 12.25 -2.14
CA ALA A 105 2.95 11.26 -1.57
C ALA A 105 2.44 10.22 -2.59
N VAL A 106 2.12 9.02 -2.11
CA VAL A 106 1.72 7.86 -2.93
C VAL A 106 0.53 8.18 -3.82
N ILE A 107 -0.47 8.88 -3.30
CA ILE A 107 -1.65 9.31 -4.06
C ILE A 107 -1.74 10.83 -4.02
N ARG A 108 -1.87 11.44 -5.19
CA ARG A 108 -2.00 12.90 -5.34
C ARG A 108 -3.08 13.22 -6.35
N ILE A 109 -3.89 14.23 -6.04
CA ILE A 109 -4.95 14.78 -6.90
C ILE A 109 -4.78 16.29 -6.93
N SER A 110 -4.42 16.81 -8.06
CA SER A 110 -4.20 18.24 -8.28
C SER A 110 -5.08 18.79 -9.42
#